data_c9fdb3260382f3e7995d58ef81351b58
#
_entry.id   c9fdb3260382f3e7995d58ef81351b58
#
_cell.length_a   1.000
_cell.length_b   1.000
_cell.length_c   1.000
_cell.angle_alpha   90.00
_cell.angle_beta   90.00
_cell.angle_gamma   90.00
#
_symmetry.space_group_name_H-M   'P 1'
#
loop_
_entity.id
_entity.type
_entity.pdbx_description
1 polymer ?
#
loop_
_entity_poly.entity_id
_entity_poly.type
_entity_poly.pdbx_seq_one_letter_code
_entity_poly.pdbx_strand_id
1 'polypeptide(L)'
;MRISALLIAAIFGALTVTLWALGNRPVAEPEWPQRIQGFAFSPYQSGQDAVAGDFPSTQQIESDLVLLKNRTRSIRTYTTDGTIGEVPALAKKHRIKVALGAWIDARPEHNASEVERAIRLARSNDNVIRLIVGNEVVLRGDIPLAELTAYLDQVRKAVRQPVSTAEPWHVWLRHPELADHVDYLAVHMLPYWEGISATDSIDYIDAKVAELEAAFPGKKIILAEVGWPSNGRTREAAVASEANEAMFLRRFLSRASEQGYVYYLMEAFDQPWKAQSEGSVGAYWGVWNVDREAKFPFKAPIVRIPEWRTLAATAVVLALLLFTAFSLDGRRLANPGRSFLAVVAYATATTVVWVLYEYSQQYMTVTTVVVGLLLLVGTIGVIAVLLAEAHEWAEAQWATIRRQLP
;
A
#
# COMPACT_ATOMS: atom_id res chain seq x y z
N MET A 1 29.50 -28.52 -23.29
CA MET A 1 28.12 -29.07 -23.12
C MET A 1 27.72 -29.85 -24.37
N ARG A 2 26.97 -30.97 -24.21
CA ARG A 2 26.41 -31.71 -25.35
C ARG A 2 25.30 -30.89 -26.00
N ILE A 3 25.06 -31.02 -27.31
CA ILE A 3 24.00 -30.30 -28.05
C ILE A 3 22.64 -30.46 -27.36
N SER A 4 22.31 -31.66 -26.82
CA SER A 4 21.09 -31.92 -26.07
C SER A 4 20.93 -31.07 -24.79
N ALA A 5 22.06 -30.80 -24.08
CA ALA A 5 22.01 -29.97 -22.87
C ALA A 5 21.75 -28.47 -23.20
N LEU A 6 22.33 -28.02 -24.34
CA LEU A 6 22.05 -26.65 -24.83
C LEU A 6 20.59 -26.47 -25.24
N LEU A 7 20.02 -27.47 -25.95
CA LEU A 7 18.60 -27.43 -26.31
C LEU A 7 17.68 -27.45 -25.09
N ILE A 8 17.97 -28.30 -24.08
CA ILE A 8 17.23 -28.33 -22.83
C ILE A 8 17.28 -26.95 -22.14
N ALA A 9 18.48 -26.38 -21.99
CA ALA A 9 18.65 -25.06 -21.37
C ALA A 9 17.88 -23.95 -22.13
N ALA A 10 17.91 -23.96 -23.46
CA ALA A 10 17.19 -23.01 -24.30
C ALA A 10 15.66 -23.14 -24.14
N ILE A 11 15.14 -24.36 -24.10
CA ILE A 11 13.69 -24.61 -23.91
C ILE A 11 13.22 -24.09 -22.55
N PHE A 12 13.94 -24.43 -21.47
CA PHE A 12 13.55 -23.97 -20.13
C PHE A 12 13.77 -22.48 -19.95
N GLY A 13 14.80 -21.89 -20.57
CA GLY A 13 15.00 -20.44 -20.61
C GLY A 13 13.83 -19.72 -21.29
N ALA A 14 13.41 -20.20 -22.47
CA ALA A 14 12.28 -19.65 -23.18
C ALA A 14 10.96 -19.81 -22.37
N LEU A 15 10.76 -20.97 -21.74
CA LEU A 15 9.60 -21.21 -20.86
C LEU A 15 9.58 -20.24 -19.69
N THR A 16 10.73 -20.03 -19.01
CA THR A 16 10.84 -19.08 -17.90
C THR A 16 10.47 -17.66 -18.34
N VAL A 17 11.05 -17.15 -19.43
CA VAL A 17 10.71 -15.82 -19.97
C VAL A 17 9.24 -15.73 -20.33
N THR A 18 8.66 -16.79 -20.92
CA THR A 18 7.24 -16.83 -21.29
C THR A 18 6.34 -16.76 -20.04
N LEU A 19 6.67 -17.48 -18.97
CA LEU A 19 5.90 -17.45 -17.72
C LEU A 19 5.96 -16.04 -17.07
N TRP A 20 7.14 -15.42 -17.05
CA TRP A 20 7.28 -14.02 -16.59
C TRP A 20 6.44 -13.06 -17.45
N ALA A 21 6.48 -13.19 -18.77
CA ALA A 21 5.70 -12.35 -19.68
C ALA A 21 4.20 -12.53 -19.49
N LEU A 22 3.72 -13.77 -19.31
CA LEU A 22 2.31 -14.07 -19.08
C LEU A 22 1.79 -13.51 -17.75
N GLY A 23 2.61 -13.61 -16.69
CA GLY A 23 2.27 -13.08 -15.36
C GLY A 23 2.30 -11.55 -15.29
N ASN A 24 2.93 -10.89 -16.26
CA ASN A 24 3.13 -9.43 -16.29
C ASN A 24 2.55 -8.78 -17.55
N ARG A 25 1.43 -9.32 -18.06
CA ARG A 25 0.71 -8.70 -19.18
C ARG A 25 0.18 -7.33 -18.75
N PRO A 26 0.41 -6.27 -19.56
CA PRO A 26 -0.16 -4.97 -19.29
C PRO A 26 -1.69 -5.01 -19.28
N VAL A 27 -2.29 -4.39 -18.25
CA VAL A 27 -3.75 -4.26 -18.09
C VAL A 27 -4.12 -2.79 -18.24
N ALA A 28 -5.05 -2.50 -19.14
CA ALA A 28 -5.59 -1.15 -19.31
C ALA A 28 -6.59 -0.86 -18.18
N GLU A 29 -6.41 0.27 -17.52
CA GLU A 29 -7.30 0.78 -16.46
C GLU A 29 -7.69 2.23 -16.77
N PRO A 30 -8.78 2.77 -16.18
CA PRO A 30 -9.16 4.18 -16.35
C PRO A 30 -7.96 5.11 -16.09
N GLU A 31 -7.85 6.21 -16.83
CA GLU A 31 -6.79 7.17 -16.61
C GLU A 31 -6.99 7.92 -15.29
N TRP A 32 -5.89 8.22 -14.59
CA TRP A 32 -5.93 9.11 -13.44
C TRP A 32 -6.34 10.51 -13.87
N PRO A 33 -7.36 11.13 -13.23
CA PRO A 33 -7.79 12.48 -13.59
C PRO A 33 -6.70 13.51 -13.30
N GLN A 34 -6.67 14.60 -14.07
CA GLN A 34 -5.68 15.65 -13.88
C GLN A 34 -5.69 16.20 -12.44
N ARG A 35 -6.87 16.27 -11.81
CA ARG A 35 -7.04 16.81 -10.47
C ARG A 35 -8.14 16.05 -9.73
N ILE A 36 -7.80 15.42 -8.63
CA ILE A 36 -8.72 14.65 -7.80
C ILE A 36 -9.41 15.53 -6.76
N GLN A 37 -10.41 14.96 -6.06
CA GLN A 37 -11.15 15.65 -5.01
C GLN A 37 -10.27 15.95 -3.79
N GLY A 38 -9.61 14.95 -3.21
CA GLY A 38 -8.75 15.14 -2.03
C GLY A 38 -7.83 13.98 -1.72
N PHE A 39 -6.77 14.29 -0.96
CA PHE A 39 -5.89 13.32 -0.32
C PHE A 39 -5.96 13.45 1.20
N ALA A 40 -5.89 12.34 1.93
CA ALA A 40 -5.38 12.32 3.28
C ALA A 40 -3.89 12.75 3.24
N PHE A 41 -3.52 13.67 4.12
CA PHE A 41 -2.26 14.37 4.06
C PHE A 41 -1.53 14.31 5.39
N SER A 42 -0.51 13.50 5.44
CA SER A 42 0.44 13.34 6.53
C SER A 42 1.84 13.64 5.96
N PRO A 43 2.38 14.86 6.14
CA PRO A 43 3.60 15.30 5.45
C PRO A 43 4.91 14.86 6.15
N TYR A 44 4.86 13.77 6.92
CA TYR A 44 6.05 13.23 7.58
C TYR A 44 7.03 12.67 6.56
N GLN A 45 8.31 12.94 6.78
CA GLN A 45 9.41 12.51 5.91
C GLN A 45 10.01 11.18 6.41
N SER A 46 10.94 10.63 5.63
CA SER A 46 11.69 9.46 6.05
C SER A 46 12.35 9.68 7.41
N GLY A 47 12.16 8.74 8.34
CA GLY A 47 12.71 8.79 9.68
C GLY A 47 11.94 9.64 10.68
N GLN A 48 10.92 10.40 10.27
CA GLN A 48 10.03 11.13 11.18
C GLN A 48 8.89 10.23 11.69
N ASP A 49 8.45 10.49 12.92
CA ASP A 49 7.42 9.72 13.60
C ASP A 49 6.42 10.66 14.28
N ALA A 50 5.16 10.58 13.83
CA ALA A 50 4.05 11.36 14.40
C ALA A 50 3.78 11.05 15.87
N VAL A 51 3.93 9.79 16.28
CA VAL A 51 3.69 9.34 17.65
C VAL A 51 4.79 9.84 18.60
N ALA A 52 6.02 9.92 18.09
CA ALA A 52 7.15 10.50 18.83
C ALA A 52 7.13 12.04 18.87
N GLY A 53 6.23 12.70 18.12
CA GLY A 53 6.19 14.16 18.02
C GLY A 53 7.31 14.74 17.16
N ASP A 54 7.89 13.94 16.28
CA ASP A 54 8.91 14.39 15.33
C ASP A 54 8.25 14.96 14.07
N PHE A 55 7.85 16.22 14.16
CA PHE A 55 7.08 16.89 13.11
C PHE A 55 7.95 17.33 11.93
N PRO A 56 7.37 17.31 10.69
CA PRO A 56 8.03 17.89 9.52
C PRO A 56 8.21 19.40 9.68
N SER A 57 9.29 19.93 9.10
CA SER A 57 9.48 21.37 9.06
C SER A 57 8.46 22.07 8.13
N THR A 58 8.22 23.36 8.35
CA THR A 58 7.40 24.20 7.49
C THR A 58 7.80 24.09 6.00
N GLN A 59 9.12 24.02 5.73
CA GLN A 59 9.65 23.89 4.36
C GLN A 59 9.31 22.53 3.73
N GLN A 60 9.36 21.45 4.49
CA GLN A 60 8.97 20.10 4.02
C GLN A 60 7.49 20.07 3.69
N ILE A 61 6.64 20.63 4.56
CA ILE A 61 5.19 20.75 4.30
C ILE A 61 4.92 21.58 3.03
N GLU A 62 5.60 22.72 2.86
CA GLU A 62 5.45 23.58 1.68
C GLU A 62 5.84 22.82 0.40
N SER A 63 6.93 22.05 0.42
CA SER A 63 7.39 21.24 -0.72
C SER A 63 6.34 20.19 -1.11
N ASP A 64 5.76 19.51 -0.14
CA ASP A 64 4.69 18.52 -0.36
C ASP A 64 3.43 19.18 -0.97
N LEU A 65 3.06 20.36 -0.47
CA LEU A 65 1.93 21.13 -1.02
C LEU A 65 2.19 21.61 -2.46
N VAL A 66 3.43 21.97 -2.78
CA VAL A 66 3.84 22.34 -4.17
C VAL A 66 3.68 21.13 -5.10
N LEU A 67 4.02 19.92 -4.66
CA LEU A 67 3.80 18.70 -5.43
C LEU A 67 2.31 18.46 -5.69
N LEU A 68 1.45 18.73 -4.70
CA LEU A 68 0.02 18.44 -4.75
C LEU A 68 -0.84 19.52 -5.41
N LYS A 69 -0.39 20.78 -5.52
CA LYS A 69 -1.20 21.95 -5.91
C LYS A 69 -1.98 21.84 -7.23
N ASN A 70 -1.46 21.08 -8.18
CA ASN A 70 -2.12 20.85 -9.47
C ASN A 70 -2.76 19.46 -9.59
N ARG A 71 -2.66 18.64 -8.54
CA ARG A 71 -3.10 17.24 -8.52
C ARG A 71 -4.33 17.01 -7.67
N THR A 72 -4.59 17.86 -6.68
CA THR A 72 -5.75 17.77 -5.81
C THR A 72 -6.47 19.11 -5.62
N ARG A 73 -7.75 19.05 -5.25
CA ARG A 73 -8.55 20.23 -4.87
C ARG A 73 -8.48 20.50 -3.38
N SER A 74 -8.30 19.45 -2.58
CA SER A 74 -8.27 19.54 -1.12
C SER A 74 -7.34 18.50 -0.52
N ILE A 75 -7.02 18.72 0.75
CA ILE A 75 -6.32 17.76 1.61
C ILE A 75 -7.10 17.60 2.92
N ARG A 76 -6.93 16.46 3.57
CA ARG A 76 -7.43 16.17 4.91
C ARG A 76 -6.25 15.98 5.84
N THR A 77 -6.17 16.75 6.93
CA THR A 77 -5.22 16.53 8.03
C THR A 77 -5.85 15.72 9.16
N TYR A 78 -5.05 15.27 10.13
CA TYR A 78 -5.49 14.44 11.25
C TYR A 78 -5.37 15.14 12.61
N THR A 79 -4.45 16.09 12.74
CA THR A 79 -4.11 16.79 13.98
C THR A 79 -3.83 18.26 13.69
N THR A 80 -3.83 19.07 14.72
CA THR A 80 -3.37 20.47 14.70
C THR A 80 -2.07 20.66 15.46
N ASP A 81 -1.46 19.57 15.92
CA ASP A 81 -0.22 19.61 16.71
C ASP A 81 0.99 20.04 15.89
N GLY A 82 1.95 20.67 16.56
CA GLY A 82 3.21 21.10 15.98
C GLY A 82 3.04 21.91 14.72
N THR A 83 3.90 21.67 13.75
CA THR A 83 3.88 22.32 12.42
C THR A 83 2.71 21.91 11.56
N ILE A 84 1.99 20.81 11.87
CA ILE A 84 0.77 20.44 11.13
C ILE A 84 -0.30 21.52 11.27
N GLY A 85 -0.33 22.26 12.37
CA GLY A 85 -1.19 23.44 12.56
C GLY A 85 -0.94 24.58 11.54
N GLU A 86 0.20 24.60 10.85
CA GLU A 86 0.52 25.58 9.81
C GLU A 86 -0.09 25.20 8.44
N VAL A 87 -0.48 23.94 8.25
CA VAL A 87 -0.99 23.41 6.96
C VAL A 87 -2.10 24.25 6.37
N PRO A 88 -3.13 24.73 7.09
CA PRO A 88 -4.17 25.57 6.49
C PRO A 88 -3.62 26.83 5.85
N ALA A 89 -2.73 27.56 6.51
CA ALA A 89 -2.14 28.79 6.00
C ALA A 89 -1.21 28.54 4.81
N LEU A 90 -0.42 27.46 4.83
CA LEU A 90 0.46 27.05 3.74
C LEU A 90 -0.36 26.59 2.52
N ALA A 91 -1.36 25.73 2.71
CA ALA A 91 -2.23 25.23 1.66
C ALA A 91 -3.01 26.35 0.93
N LYS A 92 -3.36 27.43 1.66
CA LYS A 92 -4.01 28.60 1.08
C LYS A 92 -3.18 29.26 -0.02
N LYS A 93 -1.85 29.34 0.13
CA LYS A 93 -0.92 29.89 -0.88
C LYS A 93 -1.01 29.12 -2.20
N HIS A 94 -1.32 27.82 -2.14
CA HIS A 94 -1.42 26.93 -3.29
C HIS A 94 -2.85 26.70 -3.77
N ARG A 95 -3.85 27.44 -3.22
CA ARG A 95 -5.29 27.30 -3.51
C ARG A 95 -5.82 25.89 -3.24
N ILE A 96 -5.25 25.22 -2.23
CA ILE A 96 -5.71 23.91 -1.75
C ILE A 96 -6.65 24.14 -0.56
N LYS A 97 -7.82 23.51 -0.60
CA LYS A 97 -8.79 23.51 0.49
C LYS A 97 -8.38 22.46 1.54
N VAL A 98 -8.79 22.67 2.79
CA VAL A 98 -8.41 21.79 3.90
C VAL A 98 -9.66 21.26 4.61
N ALA A 99 -9.74 19.94 4.76
CA ALA A 99 -10.55 19.29 5.79
C ALA A 99 -9.64 19.15 7.02
N LEU A 100 -9.88 19.98 8.01
CA LEU A 100 -9.00 20.09 9.17
C LEU A 100 -9.34 19.02 10.20
N GLY A 101 -8.39 18.16 10.53
CA GLY A 101 -8.49 17.17 11.60
C GLY A 101 -8.11 17.76 12.95
N ALA A 102 -8.79 17.32 14.00
CA ALA A 102 -8.40 17.46 15.39
C ALA A 102 -8.27 16.07 15.99
N TRP A 103 -7.09 15.69 16.46
CA TRP A 103 -6.86 14.36 17.02
C TRP A 103 -7.45 14.26 18.42
N ILE A 104 -8.28 13.24 18.65
CA ILE A 104 -8.88 12.94 19.96
C ILE A 104 -8.44 11.55 20.39
N ASP A 105 -7.93 11.46 21.62
CA ASP A 105 -7.49 10.20 22.23
C ASP A 105 -7.76 10.19 23.75
N ALA A 106 -7.18 9.27 24.50
CA ALA A 106 -7.39 9.11 25.93
C ALA A 106 -6.78 10.21 26.80
N ARG A 107 -6.23 11.30 26.23
CA ARG A 107 -5.56 12.40 26.95
C ARG A 107 -6.44 13.67 26.97
N PRO A 108 -7.23 13.94 28.03
CA PRO A 108 -8.22 15.05 28.04
C PRO A 108 -7.60 16.43 27.78
N GLU A 109 -6.43 16.73 28.35
CA GLU A 109 -5.76 18.01 28.16
C GLU A 109 -5.27 18.22 26.73
N HIS A 110 -4.80 17.15 26.09
CA HIS A 110 -4.45 17.15 24.69
C HIS A 110 -5.68 17.37 23.82
N ASN A 111 -6.79 16.66 24.09
CA ASN A 111 -8.05 16.80 23.36
C ASN A 111 -8.59 18.24 23.43
N ALA A 112 -8.59 18.85 24.63
CA ALA A 112 -9.03 20.23 24.80
C ALA A 112 -8.17 21.20 23.97
N SER A 113 -6.85 21.00 23.95
CA SER A 113 -5.88 21.81 23.19
C SER A 113 -6.08 21.66 21.68
N GLU A 114 -6.29 20.40 21.18
CA GLU A 114 -6.60 20.11 19.78
C GLU A 114 -7.87 20.80 19.31
N VAL A 115 -8.95 20.67 20.08
CA VAL A 115 -10.24 21.31 19.81
C VAL A 115 -10.12 22.82 19.74
N GLU A 116 -9.43 23.42 20.71
CA GLU A 116 -9.23 24.86 20.75
C GLU A 116 -8.42 25.37 19.54
N ARG A 117 -7.33 24.69 19.19
CA ARG A 117 -6.52 25.02 17.99
C ARG A 117 -7.34 24.85 16.71
N ALA A 118 -8.10 23.75 16.57
CA ALA A 118 -8.94 23.52 15.40
C ALA A 118 -9.97 24.64 15.20
N ILE A 119 -10.63 25.09 16.28
CA ILE A 119 -11.56 26.21 16.24
C ILE A 119 -10.86 27.50 15.80
N ARG A 120 -9.70 27.82 16.36
CA ARG A 120 -8.93 29.02 15.97
C ARG A 120 -8.50 28.97 14.52
N LEU A 121 -7.96 27.84 14.05
CA LEU A 121 -7.53 27.65 12.68
C LEU A 121 -8.67 27.73 11.67
N ALA A 122 -9.84 27.13 11.99
CA ALA A 122 -11.01 27.20 11.16
C ALA A 122 -11.57 28.63 11.00
N ARG A 123 -11.49 29.45 12.07
CA ARG A 123 -11.93 30.85 12.04
C ARG A 123 -10.97 31.77 11.29
N SER A 124 -9.67 31.47 11.33
CA SER A 124 -8.63 32.32 10.73
C SER A 124 -8.26 31.95 9.27
N ASN A 125 -8.69 30.78 8.78
CA ASN A 125 -8.34 30.29 7.46
C ASN A 125 -9.60 29.94 6.64
N ASP A 126 -9.94 30.75 5.65
CA ASP A 126 -11.12 30.60 4.79
C ASP A 126 -11.05 29.40 3.82
N ASN A 127 -9.87 28.82 3.62
CA ASN A 127 -9.67 27.58 2.88
C ASN A 127 -9.95 26.33 3.70
N VAL A 128 -10.19 26.42 5.03
CA VAL A 128 -10.73 25.32 5.83
C VAL A 128 -12.22 25.18 5.51
N ILE A 129 -12.57 24.07 4.86
CA ILE A 129 -13.93 23.84 4.33
C ILE A 129 -14.79 22.93 5.19
N ARG A 130 -14.19 22.19 6.10
CA ARG A 130 -14.84 21.31 7.10
C ARG A 130 -13.86 20.92 8.18
N LEU A 131 -14.41 20.43 9.31
CA LEU A 131 -13.64 19.88 10.41
C LEU A 131 -14.00 18.40 10.61
N ILE A 132 -13.00 17.64 11.04
CA ILE A 132 -13.11 16.25 11.47
C ILE A 132 -12.53 16.16 12.88
N VAL A 133 -13.38 16.04 13.88
CA VAL A 133 -13.00 15.97 15.30
C VAL A 133 -12.98 14.53 15.75
N GLY A 134 -11.79 13.98 15.91
CA GLY A 134 -11.57 12.55 16.15
C GLY A 134 -11.44 11.74 14.86
N ASN A 135 -10.55 10.74 14.91
CA ASN A 135 -10.30 9.76 13.86
C ASN A 135 -10.38 8.38 14.50
N GLU A 136 -11.41 7.61 14.19
CA GLU A 136 -11.66 6.26 14.71
C GLU A 136 -11.68 6.16 16.24
N VAL A 137 -12.15 7.21 16.90
CA VAL A 137 -12.19 7.32 18.36
C VAL A 137 -13.10 6.24 18.96
N VAL A 138 -14.24 6.01 18.34
CA VAL A 138 -15.20 4.98 18.77
C VAL A 138 -14.66 3.59 18.46
N LEU A 139 -14.05 3.40 17.28
CA LEU A 139 -13.40 2.13 16.90
C LEU A 139 -12.30 1.76 17.89
N ARG A 140 -11.43 2.71 18.24
CA ARG A 140 -10.31 2.49 19.17
C ARG A 140 -10.78 2.41 20.65
N GLY A 141 -11.96 2.94 20.97
CA GLY A 141 -12.44 2.99 22.34
C GLY A 141 -11.65 3.93 23.24
N ASP A 142 -11.09 5.01 22.70
CA ASP A 142 -10.18 5.92 23.41
C ASP A 142 -10.89 6.71 24.52
N ILE A 143 -12.12 7.15 24.25
CA ILE A 143 -12.97 7.88 25.19
C ILE A 143 -14.45 7.44 25.07
N PRO A 144 -15.28 7.65 26.08
CA PRO A 144 -16.73 7.41 26.01
C PRO A 144 -17.39 8.21 24.89
N LEU A 145 -18.40 7.62 24.22
CA LEU A 145 -19.15 8.27 23.15
C LEU A 145 -19.73 9.64 23.57
N ALA A 146 -20.21 9.74 24.80
CA ALA A 146 -20.74 11.00 25.35
C ALA A 146 -19.69 12.12 25.43
N GLU A 147 -18.42 11.80 25.65
CA GLU A 147 -17.34 12.76 25.66
C GLU A 147 -17.00 13.21 24.24
N LEU A 148 -16.93 12.27 23.28
CA LEU A 148 -16.72 12.61 21.87
C LEU A 148 -17.83 13.53 21.34
N THR A 149 -19.10 13.22 21.65
CA THR A 149 -20.24 14.05 21.20
C THR A 149 -20.21 15.44 21.85
N ALA A 150 -19.73 15.58 23.09
CA ALA A 150 -19.53 16.89 23.71
C ALA A 150 -18.48 17.73 22.96
N TYR A 151 -17.35 17.15 22.54
CA TYR A 151 -16.35 17.85 21.69
C TYR A 151 -16.94 18.23 20.33
N LEU A 152 -17.72 17.36 19.70
CA LEU A 152 -18.40 17.64 18.43
C LEU A 152 -19.35 18.83 18.56
N ASP A 153 -20.21 18.83 19.58
CA ASP A 153 -21.17 19.91 19.84
C ASP A 153 -20.47 21.23 20.19
N GLN A 154 -19.36 21.17 20.92
CA GLN A 154 -18.53 22.35 21.23
C GLN A 154 -17.99 22.98 19.94
N VAL A 155 -17.40 22.18 19.04
CA VAL A 155 -16.84 22.67 17.79
C VAL A 155 -17.95 23.19 16.86
N ARG A 156 -19.06 22.47 16.72
CA ARG A 156 -20.22 22.89 15.87
C ARG A 156 -20.77 24.24 16.28
N LYS A 157 -20.86 24.51 17.58
CA LYS A 157 -21.29 25.82 18.11
C LYS A 157 -20.27 26.94 17.84
N ALA A 158 -19.00 26.61 17.69
CA ALA A 158 -17.92 27.56 17.61
C ALA A 158 -17.51 27.97 16.19
N VAL A 159 -17.80 27.15 15.17
CA VAL A 159 -17.37 27.40 13.79
C VAL A 159 -18.55 27.45 12.82
N ARG A 160 -18.30 27.94 11.59
CA ARG A 160 -19.30 27.97 10.51
C ARG A 160 -19.16 26.79 9.54
N GLN A 161 -18.02 26.16 9.54
CA GLN A 161 -17.74 25.01 8.69
C GLN A 161 -18.49 23.78 9.21
N PRO A 162 -18.92 22.88 8.32
CA PRO A 162 -19.54 21.62 8.74
C PRO A 162 -18.53 20.75 9.51
N VAL A 163 -19.01 20.10 10.57
CA VAL A 163 -18.22 19.29 11.51
C VAL A 163 -18.69 17.84 11.48
N SER A 164 -17.75 16.92 11.56
CA SER A 164 -17.99 15.50 11.74
C SER A 164 -16.88 14.88 12.61
N THR A 165 -17.03 13.60 12.93
CA THR A 165 -15.95 12.69 13.30
C THR A 165 -15.75 11.67 12.18
N ALA A 166 -14.58 11.03 12.09
CA ALA A 166 -14.34 10.03 11.07
C ALA A 166 -14.28 8.63 11.68
N GLU A 167 -15.12 7.74 11.17
CA GLU A 167 -15.23 6.35 11.63
C GLU A 167 -15.43 5.39 10.44
N PRO A 168 -15.07 4.10 10.58
CA PRO A 168 -15.42 3.08 9.61
C PRO A 168 -16.95 2.96 9.43
N TRP A 169 -17.37 2.52 8.24
CA TRP A 169 -18.77 2.40 7.87
C TRP A 169 -19.63 1.61 8.89
N HIS A 170 -19.09 0.51 9.41
CA HIS A 170 -19.79 -0.35 10.37
C HIS A 170 -19.93 0.30 11.77
N VAL A 171 -19.08 1.25 12.14
CA VAL A 171 -19.18 2.01 13.39
C VAL A 171 -20.37 2.96 13.32
N TRP A 172 -20.55 3.66 12.19
CA TRP A 172 -21.72 4.51 11.96
C TRP A 172 -23.04 3.73 12.08
N LEU A 173 -23.10 2.53 11.51
CA LEU A 173 -24.30 1.68 11.60
C LEU A 173 -24.55 1.14 13.02
N ARG A 174 -23.49 0.91 13.79
CA ARG A 174 -23.57 0.41 15.18
C ARG A 174 -23.93 1.52 16.19
N HIS A 175 -23.56 2.75 15.88
CA HIS A 175 -23.76 3.94 16.73
C HIS A 175 -24.52 5.03 15.97
N PRO A 176 -25.78 4.78 15.57
CA PRO A 176 -26.55 5.73 14.76
C PRO A 176 -26.80 7.06 15.47
N GLU A 177 -26.80 7.08 16.81
CA GLU A 177 -26.94 8.28 17.65
C GLU A 177 -25.82 9.31 17.38
N LEU A 178 -24.65 8.87 16.93
CA LEU A 178 -23.53 9.75 16.58
C LEU A 178 -23.90 10.71 15.44
N ALA A 179 -24.80 10.31 14.55
CA ALA A 179 -25.24 11.12 13.43
C ALA A 179 -25.98 12.40 13.84
N ASP A 180 -26.53 12.47 15.04
CA ASP A 180 -27.23 13.67 15.55
C ASP A 180 -26.27 14.79 15.94
N HIS A 181 -24.99 14.42 16.21
CA HIS A 181 -23.94 15.34 16.64
C HIS A 181 -23.03 15.82 15.51
N VAL A 182 -23.31 15.43 14.25
CA VAL A 182 -22.49 15.78 13.10
C VAL A 182 -23.31 16.37 11.95
N ASP A 183 -22.67 17.18 11.10
CA ASP A 183 -23.33 17.80 9.94
C ASP A 183 -23.26 16.91 8.68
N TYR A 184 -22.34 15.93 8.66
CA TYR A 184 -22.17 14.94 7.60
C TYR A 184 -21.51 13.69 8.18
N LEU A 185 -21.60 12.55 7.51
CA LEU A 185 -20.87 11.35 7.90
C LEU A 185 -19.49 11.34 7.22
N ALA A 186 -18.43 11.37 8.01
CA ALA A 186 -17.07 11.14 7.50
C ALA A 186 -16.73 9.65 7.68
N VAL A 187 -16.69 8.92 6.57
CA VAL A 187 -16.66 7.46 6.57
C VAL A 187 -15.32 6.95 6.07
N HIS A 188 -14.72 6.01 6.79
CA HIS A 188 -13.61 5.24 6.29
C HIS A 188 -14.12 4.02 5.52
N MET A 189 -13.64 3.86 4.30
CA MET A 189 -14.04 2.80 3.40
C MET A 189 -12.78 2.15 2.81
N LEU A 190 -12.27 1.16 3.54
CA LEU A 190 -10.98 0.52 3.27
C LEU A 190 -11.19 -0.99 3.07
N PRO A 191 -11.61 -1.44 1.88
CA PRO A 191 -11.95 -2.85 1.59
C PRO A 191 -10.80 -3.83 1.88
N TYR A 192 -9.56 -3.37 1.85
CA TYR A 192 -8.40 -4.19 2.22
C TYR A 192 -8.53 -4.76 3.64
N TRP A 193 -8.97 -3.94 4.61
CA TRP A 193 -9.13 -4.39 5.99
C TRP A 193 -10.29 -5.38 6.17
N GLU A 194 -11.22 -5.40 5.23
CA GLU A 194 -12.34 -6.35 5.17
C GLU A 194 -12.00 -7.65 4.41
N GLY A 195 -10.77 -7.78 3.90
CA GLY A 195 -10.32 -8.95 3.14
C GLY A 195 -10.91 -9.05 1.73
N ILE A 196 -11.51 -7.97 1.22
CA ILE A 196 -12.12 -7.93 -0.12
C ILE A 196 -11.04 -7.80 -1.18
N SER A 197 -11.15 -8.53 -2.29
CA SER A 197 -10.19 -8.42 -3.39
C SER A 197 -10.20 -7.02 -4.02
N ALA A 198 -9.07 -6.58 -4.59
CA ALA A 198 -9.02 -5.27 -5.27
C ALA A 198 -9.99 -5.18 -6.47
N THR A 199 -10.35 -6.31 -7.09
CA THR A 199 -11.31 -6.37 -8.19
C THR A 199 -12.75 -6.14 -7.74
N ASP A 200 -13.12 -6.61 -6.56
CA ASP A 200 -14.49 -6.56 -6.03
C ASP A 200 -14.73 -5.32 -5.15
N SER A 201 -13.64 -4.59 -4.84
CA SER A 201 -13.67 -3.50 -3.87
C SER A 201 -14.54 -2.31 -4.28
N ILE A 202 -14.70 -2.05 -5.57
CA ILE A 202 -15.50 -0.91 -6.04
C ILE A 202 -16.99 -1.20 -5.81
N ASP A 203 -17.45 -2.39 -6.16
CA ASP A 203 -18.84 -2.81 -5.94
C ASP A 203 -19.14 -2.93 -4.44
N TYR A 204 -18.16 -3.36 -3.64
CA TYR A 204 -18.27 -3.36 -2.18
C TYR A 204 -18.46 -1.94 -1.62
N ILE A 205 -17.68 -0.96 -2.08
CA ILE A 205 -17.81 0.45 -1.65
C ILE A 205 -19.20 0.97 -2.01
N ASP A 206 -19.67 0.77 -3.23
CA ASP A 206 -20.99 1.21 -3.67
C ASP A 206 -22.12 0.60 -2.81
N ALA A 207 -22.02 -0.69 -2.51
CA ALA A 207 -23.00 -1.38 -1.66
C ALA A 207 -23.00 -0.79 -0.23
N LYS A 208 -21.83 -0.49 0.35
CA LYS A 208 -21.74 0.09 1.70
C LYS A 208 -22.18 1.56 1.75
N VAL A 209 -21.92 2.34 0.71
CA VAL A 209 -22.45 3.70 0.58
C VAL A 209 -23.99 3.66 0.53
N ALA A 210 -24.57 2.78 -0.29
CA ALA A 210 -26.02 2.63 -0.37
C ALA A 210 -26.65 2.19 0.98
N GLU A 211 -25.98 1.30 1.73
CA GLU A 211 -26.41 0.88 3.07
C GLU A 211 -26.43 2.07 4.04
N LEU A 212 -25.41 2.91 4.02
CA LEU A 212 -25.33 4.13 4.84
C LEU A 212 -26.37 5.17 4.43
N GLU A 213 -26.61 5.38 3.12
CA GLU A 213 -27.65 6.30 2.63
C GLU A 213 -29.04 5.88 3.09
N ALA A 214 -29.31 4.58 3.10
CA ALA A 214 -30.57 4.02 3.59
C ALA A 214 -30.70 4.17 5.11
N ALA A 215 -29.63 3.98 5.88
CA ALA A 215 -29.63 4.10 7.33
C ALA A 215 -29.71 5.57 7.81
N PHE A 216 -29.14 6.51 7.04
CA PHE A 216 -29.04 7.93 7.40
C PHE A 216 -29.62 8.85 6.32
N PRO A 217 -30.95 8.81 6.07
CA PRO A 217 -31.56 9.57 4.99
C PRO A 217 -31.33 11.07 5.17
N GLY A 218 -30.87 11.73 4.11
CA GLY A 218 -30.59 13.17 4.10
C GLY A 218 -29.22 13.58 4.68
N LYS A 219 -28.46 12.68 5.30
CA LYS A 219 -27.08 12.96 5.72
C LYS A 219 -26.13 12.84 4.54
N LYS A 220 -25.28 13.83 4.35
CA LYS A 220 -24.22 13.76 3.33
C LYS A 220 -23.14 12.79 3.78
N ILE A 221 -22.77 11.86 2.90
CA ILE A 221 -21.66 10.95 3.11
C ILE A 221 -20.39 11.51 2.44
N ILE A 222 -19.28 11.48 3.15
CA ILE A 222 -17.94 11.83 2.65
C ILE A 222 -17.03 10.66 2.98
N LEU A 223 -16.44 10.06 1.96
CA LEU A 223 -15.45 9.01 2.13
C LEU A 223 -14.14 9.65 2.62
N ALA A 224 -14.02 9.74 3.94
CA ALA A 224 -12.92 10.44 4.59
C ALA A 224 -11.58 9.71 4.43
N GLU A 225 -11.64 8.39 4.26
CA GLU A 225 -10.52 7.56 3.82
C GLU A 225 -11.01 6.50 2.85
N VAL A 226 -10.32 6.40 1.72
CA VAL A 226 -10.49 5.33 0.74
C VAL A 226 -9.14 5.07 0.08
N GLY A 227 -8.66 3.83 0.08
CA GLY A 227 -7.32 3.52 -0.37
C GLY A 227 -7.05 2.03 -0.46
N TRP A 228 -5.86 1.70 -0.95
CA TRP A 228 -5.33 0.35 -1.05
C TRP A 228 -3.83 0.36 -0.80
N PRO A 229 -3.27 -0.57 0.00
CA PRO A 229 -1.83 -0.58 0.26
C PRO A 229 -1.04 -1.20 -0.91
N SER A 230 0.12 -0.60 -1.21
CA SER A 230 1.01 -1.10 -2.27
C SER A 230 1.90 -2.26 -1.85
N ASN A 231 2.06 -2.50 -0.55
CA ASN A 231 2.95 -3.53 -0.03
C ASN A 231 2.51 -4.00 1.35
N GLY A 232 3.04 -5.12 1.80
CA GLY A 232 2.77 -5.71 3.09
C GLY A 232 2.03 -7.05 2.98
N ARG A 233 1.43 -7.50 4.09
CA ARG A 233 0.80 -8.82 4.15
C ARG A 233 -0.49 -8.88 3.32
N THR A 234 -0.78 -10.04 2.78
CA THR A 234 -2.10 -10.37 2.24
C THR A 234 -3.11 -10.58 3.38
N ARG A 235 -4.33 -10.06 3.23
CA ARG A 235 -5.45 -10.29 4.15
C ARG A 235 -6.60 -10.95 3.40
N GLU A 236 -6.82 -12.24 3.61
CA GLU A 236 -7.80 -13.04 2.87
C GLU A 236 -7.63 -12.90 1.35
N ALA A 237 -8.61 -12.33 0.62
CA ALA A 237 -8.51 -12.05 -0.81
C ALA A 237 -7.83 -10.71 -1.15
N ALA A 238 -7.57 -9.87 -0.14
CA ALA A 238 -6.94 -8.57 -0.33
C ALA A 238 -5.42 -8.68 -0.39
N VAL A 239 -4.85 -8.56 -1.58
CA VAL A 239 -3.40 -8.59 -1.81
C VAL A 239 -2.86 -7.19 -1.92
N ALA A 240 -1.97 -6.80 -1.01
CA ALA A 240 -1.23 -5.55 -1.07
C ALA A 240 -0.17 -5.63 -2.18
N SER A 241 -0.24 -4.75 -3.17
CA SER A 241 0.75 -4.62 -4.25
C SER A 241 0.55 -3.29 -4.99
N GLU A 242 1.61 -2.75 -5.58
CA GLU A 242 1.52 -1.51 -6.38
C GLU A 242 0.52 -1.64 -7.55
N ALA A 243 0.48 -2.80 -8.19
CA ALA A 243 -0.47 -3.05 -9.27
C ALA A 243 -1.92 -3.01 -8.78
N ASN A 244 -2.21 -3.61 -7.62
CA ASN A 244 -3.55 -3.60 -7.03
C ASN A 244 -3.92 -2.21 -6.49
N GLU A 245 -2.98 -1.48 -5.91
CA GLU A 245 -3.17 -0.08 -5.51
C GLU A 245 -3.53 0.78 -6.73
N ALA A 246 -2.73 0.71 -7.79
CA ALA A 246 -2.96 1.45 -9.03
C ALA A 246 -4.31 1.12 -9.66
N MET A 247 -4.66 -0.18 -9.75
CA MET A 247 -5.93 -0.66 -10.29
C MET A 247 -7.11 -0.15 -9.45
N PHE A 248 -7.05 -0.37 -8.14
CA PHE A 248 -8.11 0.05 -7.22
C PHE A 248 -8.33 1.56 -7.27
N LEU A 249 -7.27 2.36 -7.11
CA LEU A 249 -7.40 3.81 -7.07
C LEU A 249 -7.90 4.38 -8.40
N ARG A 250 -7.42 3.89 -9.55
CA ARG A 250 -7.87 4.37 -10.87
C ARG A 250 -9.33 4.01 -11.14
N ARG A 251 -9.77 2.81 -10.78
CA ARG A 251 -11.18 2.39 -10.87
C ARG A 251 -12.06 3.18 -9.91
N PHE A 252 -11.60 3.37 -8.67
CA PHE A 252 -12.33 4.17 -7.68
C PHE A 252 -12.52 5.61 -8.16
N LEU A 253 -11.48 6.25 -8.70
CA LEU A 253 -11.56 7.63 -9.20
C LEU A 253 -12.57 7.76 -10.36
N SER A 254 -12.62 6.79 -11.26
CA SER A 254 -13.64 6.74 -12.32
C SER A 254 -15.04 6.62 -11.72
N ARG A 255 -15.25 5.63 -10.83
CA ARG A 255 -16.55 5.42 -10.18
C ARG A 255 -16.97 6.61 -9.33
N ALA A 256 -16.05 7.22 -8.59
CA ALA A 256 -16.33 8.39 -7.77
C ALA A 256 -16.78 9.60 -8.61
N SER A 257 -16.25 9.73 -9.83
CA SER A 257 -16.71 10.76 -10.78
C SER A 257 -18.12 10.48 -11.30
N GLU A 258 -18.45 9.23 -11.56
CA GLU A 258 -19.77 8.79 -12.03
C GLU A 258 -20.86 8.97 -10.95
N GLN A 259 -20.55 8.58 -9.71
CA GLN A 259 -21.46 8.61 -8.58
C GLN A 259 -21.48 9.98 -7.84
N GLY A 260 -20.55 10.87 -8.16
CA GLY A 260 -20.43 12.16 -7.47
C GLY A 260 -19.93 12.04 -6.03
N TYR A 261 -19.17 11.02 -5.68
CA TYR A 261 -18.62 10.83 -4.34
C TYR A 261 -17.67 11.97 -3.97
N VAL A 262 -17.75 12.42 -2.73
CA VAL A 262 -16.76 13.29 -2.10
C VAL A 262 -15.83 12.43 -1.28
N TYR A 263 -14.53 12.50 -1.55
CA TYR A 263 -13.57 11.58 -0.96
C TYR A 263 -12.22 12.22 -0.67
N TYR A 264 -11.46 11.54 0.21
CA TYR A 264 -10.03 11.73 0.42
C TYR A 264 -9.33 10.39 0.23
N LEU A 265 -8.42 10.32 -0.75
CA LEU A 265 -7.63 9.10 -0.94
C LEU A 265 -6.67 8.93 0.23
N MET A 266 -6.64 7.78 0.82
CA MET A 266 -5.62 7.35 1.79
C MET A 266 -4.50 6.63 1.04
N GLU A 267 -3.30 7.26 0.92
CA GLU A 267 -3.01 8.63 1.28
C GLU A 267 -2.05 9.28 0.27
N ALA A 268 -1.63 10.52 0.48
CA ALA A 268 -0.73 11.17 -0.47
C ALA A 268 0.65 10.49 -0.48
N PHE A 269 1.26 10.29 0.68
CA PHE A 269 2.63 9.80 0.84
C PHE A 269 2.70 8.60 1.75
N ASP A 270 3.58 7.66 1.46
CA ASP A 270 3.88 6.55 2.36
C ASP A 270 4.34 7.03 3.73
N GLN A 271 3.89 6.34 4.79
CA GLN A 271 4.11 6.71 6.19
C GLN A 271 4.75 5.55 6.97
N PRO A 272 6.09 5.36 6.90
CA PRO A 272 6.77 4.22 7.52
C PRO A 272 6.50 4.05 9.03
N TRP A 273 6.29 5.16 9.76
CA TRP A 273 5.99 5.13 11.20
C TRP A 273 4.69 4.38 11.53
N LYS A 274 3.71 4.34 10.62
CA LYS A 274 2.45 3.60 10.82
C LYS A 274 2.64 2.07 10.89
N ALA A 275 3.77 1.54 10.41
CA ALA A 275 4.03 0.10 10.47
C ALA A 275 4.04 -0.45 11.92
N GLN A 276 4.29 0.39 12.92
CA GLN A 276 4.26 -0.03 14.32
C GLN A 276 2.84 -0.29 14.85
N SER A 277 1.85 0.46 14.39
CA SER A 277 0.45 0.36 14.84
C SER A 277 -0.42 -0.47 13.89
N GLU A 278 -0.19 -0.39 12.57
CA GLU A 278 -1.01 -1.02 11.54
C GLU A 278 -0.38 -2.29 10.93
N GLY A 279 0.83 -2.65 11.38
CA GLY A 279 1.61 -3.73 10.79
C GLY A 279 2.26 -3.31 9.46
N SER A 280 2.84 -4.27 8.74
CA SER A 280 3.65 -3.97 7.54
C SER A 280 2.95 -3.11 6.49
N VAL A 281 1.63 -3.23 6.34
CA VAL A 281 0.85 -2.46 5.35
C VAL A 281 0.73 -0.98 5.71
N GLY A 282 0.78 -0.62 6.99
CA GLY A 282 0.63 0.77 7.44
C GLY A 282 1.59 1.75 6.79
N ALA A 283 2.78 1.26 6.39
CA ALA A 283 3.80 2.07 5.74
C ALA A 283 3.48 2.45 4.28
N TYR A 284 2.54 1.77 3.58
CA TYR A 284 2.50 1.71 2.12
C TYR A 284 1.16 2.12 1.49
N TRP A 285 0.45 3.08 2.05
CA TRP A 285 -0.83 3.57 1.53
C TRP A 285 -0.72 4.79 0.59
N GLY A 286 0.47 5.37 0.46
CA GLY A 286 0.72 6.58 -0.32
C GLY A 286 0.68 6.34 -1.82
N VAL A 287 0.13 7.28 -2.57
CA VAL A 287 0.28 7.33 -4.04
C VAL A 287 1.72 7.62 -4.45
N TRP A 288 2.43 8.33 -3.60
CA TRP A 288 3.88 8.55 -3.69
C TRP A 288 4.56 7.84 -2.52
N ASN A 289 5.75 7.28 -2.80
CA ASN A 289 6.59 6.68 -1.76
C ASN A 289 7.09 7.75 -0.77
N VAL A 290 7.87 7.33 0.24
CA VAL A 290 8.42 8.22 1.27
C VAL A 290 9.35 9.30 0.68
N ASP A 291 9.96 9.05 -0.48
CA ASP A 291 10.83 9.97 -1.21
C ASP A 291 10.06 10.85 -2.20
N ARG A 292 8.73 10.81 -2.18
CA ARG A 292 7.80 11.56 -3.05
C ARG A 292 7.88 11.17 -4.53
N GLU A 293 8.32 9.96 -4.82
CA GLU A 293 8.27 9.36 -6.15
C GLU A 293 6.95 8.63 -6.37
N ALA A 294 6.35 8.77 -7.54
CA ALA A 294 5.11 8.08 -7.87
C ALA A 294 5.36 6.57 -8.01
N LYS A 295 4.57 5.76 -7.30
CA LYS A 295 4.73 4.30 -7.27
C LYS A 295 4.23 3.59 -8.54
N PHE A 296 3.31 4.21 -9.26
CA PHE A 296 2.72 3.61 -10.46
C PHE A 296 2.41 4.64 -11.54
N PRO A 297 2.25 4.21 -12.80
CA PRO A 297 1.89 5.10 -13.89
C PRO A 297 0.43 5.56 -13.80
N PHE A 298 0.19 6.87 -13.92
CA PHE A 298 -1.16 7.45 -13.83
C PHE A 298 -2.02 7.20 -15.08
N LYS A 299 -1.42 6.95 -16.25
CA LYS A 299 -2.12 6.83 -17.53
C LYS A 299 -1.76 5.57 -18.32
N ALA A 300 -0.52 5.10 -18.25
CA ALA A 300 -0.09 3.91 -18.95
C ALA A 300 -0.78 2.65 -18.41
N PRO A 301 -0.85 1.56 -19.18
CA PRO A 301 -1.30 0.26 -18.69
C PRO A 301 -0.50 -0.17 -17.46
N ILE A 302 -1.17 -0.83 -16.53
CA ILE A 302 -0.56 -1.35 -15.30
C ILE A 302 0.12 -2.68 -15.61
N VAL A 303 1.38 -2.80 -15.20
CA VAL A 303 2.16 -4.04 -15.26
C VAL A 303 2.42 -4.49 -13.83
N ARG A 304 2.16 -5.76 -13.52
CA ARG A 304 2.26 -6.27 -12.15
C ARG A 304 3.67 -6.07 -11.55
N ILE A 305 4.71 -6.38 -12.34
CA ILE A 305 6.11 -6.15 -11.99
C ILE A 305 6.73 -5.42 -13.19
N PRO A 306 6.92 -4.11 -13.15
CA PRO A 306 7.46 -3.34 -14.27
C PRO A 306 8.82 -3.84 -14.77
N GLU A 307 9.69 -4.27 -13.85
CA GLU A 307 11.05 -4.74 -14.10
C GLU A 307 11.13 -6.22 -14.53
N TRP A 308 10.00 -6.88 -14.78
CA TRP A 308 9.94 -8.32 -15.03
C TRP A 308 10.93 -8.84 -16.10
N ARG A 309 11.26 -8.01 -17.10
CA ARG A 309 12.20 -8.40 -18.16
C ARG A 309 13.61 -8.57 -17.60
N THR A 310 14.05 -7.64 -16.77
CA THR A 310 15.36 -7.70 -16.09
C THR A 310 15.40 -8.88 -15.11
N LEU A 311 14.33 -9.06 -14.34
CA LEU A 311 14.23 -10.18 -13.39
C LEU A 311 14.21 -11.53 -14.10
N ALA A 312 13.47 -11.67 -15.20
CA ALA A 312 13.46 -12.87 -16.02
C ALA A 312 14.85 -13.18 -16.60
N ALA A 313 15.54 -12.17 -17.12
CA ALA A 313 16.90 -12.33 -17.64
C ALA A 313 17.87 -12.76 -16.53
N THR A 314 17.81 -12.14 -15.36
CA THR A 314 18.62 -12.52 -14.18
C THR A 314 18.32 -13.95 -13.75
N ALA A 315 17.06 -14.36 -13.71
CA ALA A 315 16.66 -15.73 -13.38
C ALA A 315 17.22 -16.74 -14.41
N VAL A 316 17.15 -16.43 -15.69
CA VAL A 316 17.72 -17.28 -16.74
C VAL A 316 19.24 -17.41 -16.62
N VAL A 317 19.96 -16.29 -16.38
CA VAL A 317 21.41 -16.33 -16.20
C VAL A 317 21.80 -17.16 -14.98
N LEU A 318 21.14 -16.93 -13.85
CA LEU A 318 21.38 -17.71 -12.63
C LEU A 318 21.08 -19.20 -12.83
N ALA A 319 19.97 -19.53 -13.50
CA ALA A 319 19.61 -20.91 -13.83
C ALA A 319 20.64 -21.59 -14.73
N LEU A 320 21.18 -20.86 -15.73
CA LEU A 320 22.25 -21.37 -16.61
C LEU A 320 23.51 -21.66 -15.83
N LEU A 321 23.88 -20.81 -14.85
CA LEU A 321 25.04 -21.07 -13.98
C LEU A 321 24.85 -22.33 -13.15
N LEU A 322 23.69 -22.49 -12.50
CA LEU A 322 23.33 -23.67 -11.72
C LEU A 322 23.32 -24.94 -12.58
N PHE A 323 22.64 -24.89 -13.73
CA PHE A 323 22.57 -26.04 -14.66
C PHE A 323 23.94 -26.42 -15.24
N THR A 324 24.82 -25.44 -15.48
CA THR A 324 26.18 -25.68 -15.92
C THR A 324 26.98 -26.36 -14.81
N ALA A 325 26.88 -25.91 -13.55
CA ALA A 325 27.50 -26.54 -12.40
C ALA A 325 27.10 -28.01 -12.28
N PHE A 326 25.81 -28.35 -12.38
CA PHE A 326 25.35 -29.74 -12.45
C PHE A 326 25.94 -30.55 -13.61
N SER A 327 26.21 -29.88 -14.74
CA SER A 327 26.71 -30.56 -15.96
C SER A 327 28.24 -30.81 -15.91
N LEU A 328 28.97 -30.11 -15.04
CA LEU A 328 30.44 -30.21 -14.90
C LEU A 328 30.89 -31.38 -14.00
N ASP A 329 30.00 -31.93 -13.19
CA ASP A 329 30.32 -33.01 -12.24
C ASP A 329 30.69 -34.35 -12.89
N GLY A 330 31.11 -34.36 -14.11
CA GLY A 330 31.75 -35.49 -14.77
C GLY A 330 30.92 -36.73 -15.06
N ARG A 331 29.76 -36.88 -14.43
CA ARG A 331 28.85 -38.01 -14.56
C ARG A 331 27.86 -37.83 -15.73
N ARG A 332 27.67 -38.91 -16.48
CA ARG A 332 26.82 -38.87 -17.70
C ARG A 332 25.38 -39.18 -17.37
N LEU A 333 24.57 -38.14 -17.23
CA LEU A 333 23.11 -38.27 -17.10
C LEU A 333 22.45 -38.49 -18.47
N ALA A 334 21.40 -39.29 -18.51
CA ALA A 334 20.46 -39.38 -19.60
C ALA A 334 19.65 -38.07 -19.74
N ASN A 335 19.04 -37.83 -20.90
CA ASN A 335 18.27 -36.61 -21.14
C ASN A 335 17.14 -36.34 -20.10
N PRO A 336 16.39 -37.35 -19.60
CA PRO A 336 15.41 -37.10 -18.54
C PRO A 336 16.05 -36.51 -17.27
N GLY A 337 17.21 -37.04 -16.81
CA GLY A 337 17.92 -36.49 -15.64
C GLY A 337 18.41 -35.05 -15.86
N ARG A 338 18.86 -34.73 -17.07
CA ARG A 338 19.22 -33.35 -17.41
C ARG A 338 18.03 -32.44 -17.44
N SER A 339 16.89 -32.88 -17.96
CA SER A 339 15.65 -32.10 -17.96
C SER A 339 15.16 -31.85 -16.53
N PHE A 340 15.23 -32.86 -15.66
CA PHE A 340 14.91 -32.70 -14.24
C PHE A 340 15.80 -31.65 -13.57
N LEU A 341 17.11 -31.74 -13.73
CA LEU A 341 18.05 -30.73 -13.15
C LEU A 341 17.85 -29.35 -13.77
N ALA A 342 17.46 -29.25 -15.03
CA ALA A 342 17.08 -27.96 -15.61
C ALA A 342 15.83 -27.38 -14.93
N VAL A 343 14.77 -28.19 -14.71
CA VAL A 343 13.59 -27.74 -13.95
C VAL A 343 14.00 -27.21 -12.57
N VAL A 344 14.80 -27.99 -11.83
CA VAL A 344 15.29 -27.57 -10.50
C VAL A 344 16.06 -26.26 -10.57
N ALA A 345 17.02 -26.13 -11.49
CA ALA A 345 17.84 -24.94 -11.64
C ALA A 345 16.97 -23.68 -11.97
N TYR A 346 16.07 -23.81 -12.96
CA TYR A 346 15.24 -22.68 -13.38
C TYR A 346 14.17 -22.31 -12.35
N ALA A 347 13.57 -23.29 -11.66
CA ALA A 347 12.63 -23.03 -10.58
C ALA A 347 13.32 -22.33 -9.40
N THR A 348 14.47 -22.85 -8.95
CA THR A 348 15.24 -22.26 -7.85
C THR A 348 15.67 -20.83 -8.20
N ALA A 349 16.26 -20.61 -9.38
CA ALA A 349 16.70 -19.29 -9.80
C ALA A 349 15.54 -18.29 -9.87
N THR A 350 14.38 -18.70 -10.44
CA THR A 350 13.19 -17.86 -10.51
C THR A 350 12.68 -17.49 -9.13
N THR A 351 12.60 -18.48 -8.21
CA THR A 351 12.15 -18.24 -6.84
C THR A 351 13.07 -17.30 -6.09
N VAL A 352 14.39 -17.50 -6.20
CA VAL A 352 15.40 -16.63 -5.56
C VAL A 352 15.28 -15.19 -6.05
N VAL A 353 15.21 -15.00 -7.38
CA VAL A 353 15.10 -13.66 -7.97
C VAL A 353 13.81 -12.98 -7.55
N TRP A 354 12.70 -13.72 -7.54
CA TRP A 354 11.40 -13.18 -7.10
C TRP A 354 11.41 -12.80 -5.63
N VAL A 355 11.89 -13.67 -4.74
CA VAL A 355 11.95 -13.39 -3.29
C VAL A 355 12.85 -12.19 -2.99
N LEU A 356 14.00 -12.08 -3.65
CA LEU A 356 14.90 -10.94 -3.49
C LEU A 356 14.26 -9.64 -3.99
N TYR A 357 13.51 -9.69 -5.09
CA TYR A 357 12.75 -8.55 -5.59
C TYR A 357 11.70 -8.11 -4.57
N GLU A 358 10.82 -9.00 -4.13
CA GLU A 358 9.78 -8.70 -3.11
C GLU A 358 10.38 -8.14 -1.82
N TYR A 359 11.53 -8.68 -1.40
CA TYR A 359 12.24 -8.18 -0.22
C TYR A 359 12.79 -6.76 -0.44
N SER A 360 13.31 -6.47 -1.64
CA SER A 360 13.85 -5.14 -1.97
C SER A 360 12.79 -4.03 -2.00
N GLN A 361 11.51 -4.38 -2.13
CA GLN A 361 10.40 -3.43 -2.10
C GLN A 361 9.99 -3.01 -0.67
N GLN A 362 10.58 -3.66 0.36
CA GLN A 362 10.28 -3.32 1.75
C GLN A 362 11.01 -2.04 2.18
N TYR A 363 10.39 -1.25 3.08
CA TYR A 363 11.08 -0.13 3.71
C TYR A 363 12.25 -0.62 4.56
N MET A 364 13.46 -0.23 4.20
CA MET A 364 14.69 -0.73 4.80
C MET A 364 15.03 0.00 6.10
N THR A 365 14.80 -0.68 7.22
CA THR A 365 15.31 -0.30 8.53
C THR A 365 16.55 -1.12 8.87
N VAL A 366 17.31 -0.73 9.89
CA VAL A 366 18.44 -1.54 10.39
C VAL A 366 17.97 -2.96 10.75
N THR A 367 16.82 -3.10 11.41
CA THR A 367 16.24 -4.41 11.75
C THR A 367 15.91 -5.22 10.50
N THR A 368 15.26 -4.62 9.51
CA THR A 368 14.93 -5.29 8.26
C THR A 368 16.19 -5.80 7.54
N VAL A 369 17.23 -4.95 7.46
CA VAL A 369 18.50 -5.36 6.84
C VAL A 369 19.14 -6.53 7.59
N VAL A 370 19.23 -6.48 8.92
CA VAL A 370 19.82 -7.57 9.73
C VAL A 370 19.05 -8.86 9.57
N VAL A 371 17.73 -8.82 9.68
CA VAL A 371 16.86 -10.02 9.48
C VAL A 371 17.00 -10.54 8.05
N GLY A 372 17.03 -9.67 7.06
CA GLY A 372 17.23 -10.06 5.65
C GLY A 372 18.56 -10.79 5.41
N LEU A 373 19.65 -10.31 5.98
CA LEU A 373 20.96 -10.97 5.89
C LEU A 373 20.95 -12.36 6.54
N LEU A 374 20.33 -12.50 7.72
CA LEU A 374 20.20 -13.80 8.39
C LEU A 374 19.37 -14.80 7.56
N LEU A 375 18.22 -14.32 7.01
CA LEU A 375 17.38 -15.12 6.13
C LEU A 375 18.10 -15.51 4.84
N LEU A 376 18.89 -14.61 4.25
CA LEU A 376 19.67 -14.89 3.06
C LEU A 376 20.70 -16.00 3.30
N VAL A 377 21.47 -15.93 4.39
CA VAL A 377 22.44 -16.97 4.76
C VAL A 377 21.74 -18.31 4.98
N GLY A 378 20.65 -18.35 5.73
CA GLY A 378 19.86 -19.56 5.96
C GLY A 378 19.31 -20.15 4.65
N THR A 379 18.76 -19.30 3.79
CA THR A 379 18.20 -19.70 2.49
C THR A 379 19.27 -20.27 1.56
N ILE A 380 20.47 -19.68 1.50
CA ILE A 380 21.60 -20.22 0.74
C ILE A 380 21.95 -21.62 1.22
N GLY A 381 22.01 -21.85 2.53
CA GLY A 381 22.27 -23.18 3.12
C GLY A 381 21.22 -24.22 2.71
N VAL A 382 19.94 -23.88 2.85
CA VAL A 382 18.83 -24.78 2.46
C VAL A 382 18.87 -25.08 0.96
N ILE A 383 19.04 -24.06 0.12
CA ILE A 383 19.13 -24.24 -1.35
C ILE A 383 20.31 -25.14 -1.70
N ALA A 384 21.48 -24.96 -1.08
CA ALA A 384 22.65 -25.78 -1.35
C ALA A 384 22.37 -27.28 -1.05
N VAL A 385 21.71 -27.58 0.08
CA VAL A 385 21.31 -28.94 0.42
C VAL A 385 20.29 -29.50 -0.59
N LEU A 386 19.23 -28.75 -0.92
CA LEU A 386 18.22 -29.17 -1.90
C LEU A 386 18.81 -29.43 -3.30
N LEU A 387 19.75 -28.60 -3.74
CA LEU A 387 20.43 -28.78 -5.03
C LEU A 387 21.33 -30.03 -5.01
N ALA A 388 22.04 -30.30 -3.90
CA ALA A 388 22.84 -31.50 -3.75
C ALA A 388 21.96 -32.77 -3.77
N GLU A 389 20.89 -32.81 -2.99
CA GLU A 389 19.93 -33.91 -2.98
C GLU A 389 19.30 -34.15 -4.36
N ALA A 390 18.88 -33.10 -5.05
CA ALA A 390 18.32 -33.19 -6.40
C ALA A 390 19.34 -33.78 -7.39
N HIS A 391 20.63 -33.43 -7.26
CA HIS A 391 21.71 -33.96 -8.09
C HIS A 391 21.92 -35.43 -7.81
N GLU A 392 22.06 -35.84 -6.54
CA GLU A 392 22.24 -37.25 -6.13
C GLU A 392 21.06 -38.11 -6.58
N TRP A 393 19.84 -37.60 -6.43
CA TRP A 393 18.63 -38.29 -6.89
C TRP A 393 18.60 -38.48 -8.43
N ALA A 394 18.99 -37.44 -9.17
CA ALA A 394 19.09 -37.52 -10.64
C ALA A 394 20.13 -38.56 -11.07
N GLU A 395 21.25 -38.65 -10.39
CA GLU A 395 22.27 -39.66 -10.64
C GLU A 395 21.76 -41.06 -10.34
N ALA A 396 21.12 -41.27 -9.19
CA ALA A 396 20.55 -42.57 -8.83
C ALA A 396 19.56 -43.12 -9.85
N GLN A 397 18.73 -42.23 -10.43
CA GLN A 397 17.69 -42.63 -11.37
C GLN A 397 18.14 -42.67 -12.84
N TRP A 398 19.02 -41.78 -13.26
CA TRP A 398 19.32 -41.56 -14.70
C TRP A 398 20.80 -41.54 -15.05
N ALA A 399 21.72 -42.01 -14.18
CA ALA A 399 23.12 -42.19 -14.59
C ALA A 399 23.22 -43.24 -15.70
N THR A 400 23.90 -42.91 -16.79
CA THR A 400 24.23 -43.91 -17.81
C THR A 400 25.35 -44.79 -17.30
N ILE A 401 25.05 -46.02 -16.93
CA ILE A 401 26.02 -47.05 -16.60
C ILE A 401 26.94 -47.21 -17.81
N ARG A 402 28.27 -47.01 -17.67
CA ARG A 402 29.20 -47.53 -18.64
C ARG A 402 29.06 -49.06 -18.61
N ARG A 403 28.54 -49.65 -19.68
CA ARG A 403 28.81 -51.05 -19.92
C ARG A 403 30.32 -51.19 -19.92
N GLN A 404 30.88 -51.76 -18.89
CA GLN A 404 32.19 -52.40 -18.99
C GLN A 404 31.95 -53.60 -19.91
N LEU A 405 32.35 -53.44 -21.16
CA LEU A 405 32.53 -54.59 -22.04
C LEU A 405 33.67 -55.40 -21.45
N PRO A 406 33.53 -56.73 -21.35
CA PRO A 406 34.59 -57.60 -20.88
C PRO A 406 35.84 -57.56 -21.75
#